data_bb4966c9421d3ec4e0e9f246ac80abea
#
_entry.id   bb4966c9421d3ec4e0e9f246ac80abea
#
_cell.length_a   1.000
_cell.length_b   1.000
_cell.length_c   1.000
_cell.angle_alpha   90.00
_cell.angle_beta   90.00
_cell.angle_gamma   90.00
#
_symmetry.space_group_name_H-M   'P 1'
#
loop_
_entity.id
_entity.type
_entity.pdbx_description
1 polymer ?
#
loop_
_entity_poly.entity_id
_entity_poly.type
_entity_poly.pdbx_seq_one_letter_code
_entity_poly.pdbx_strand_id
1 'polypeptide(L)'
;MSDNQHNTLRTNKKIFGTLCGIGAAVCYGTNPLGAQLYSEGMQPASVLFWRFGLAFIIIAIVMMFRKESLRINRREFYALTGLGLLFLASSLTLYMSFKLMAVGVASTILFVYPVLTAGIMALFFKERLTFSTILSIVLSFVGVLLLYWSPDGTRLSATGIVLVLISALTYAVYIIVMNRAKLNMSSFKINFYVLIYCALGNLAMAFCSGGLQVPQNATSWLCVSWLAVVPAILALVMMVYAAKYIGSTPTAIMGALEPTTAVLIGIFLFGEPFTSRLAVGIALIFAAVIIIALKSNKKEKASLNP
;
A
#
# COMPACT_ATOMS: atom_id res chain seq x y z
N MET A 1 20.18 40.33 -0.27
CA MET A 1 19.40 39.71 -1.35
C MET A 1 19.48 38.15 -1.35
N SER A 2 20.53 37.54 -0.80
CA SER A 2 20.69 36.07 -0.79
C SER A 2 19.74 35.28 0.16
N ASP A 3 19.44 35.84 1.34
CA ASP A 3 18.60 35.14 2.35
C ASP A 3 17.13 34.96 1.90
N ASN A 4 16.58 35.94 1.20
CA ASN A 4 15.19 35.81 0.68
C ASN A 4 15.08 34.75 -0.44
N GLN A 5 16.10 34.65 -1.31
CA GLN A 5 16.12 33.58 -2.34
C GLN A 5 16.27 32.18 -1.73
N HIS A 6 17.09 32.03 -0.69
CA HIS A 6 17.29 30.76 -0.01
C HIS A 6 16.02 30.30 0.73
N ASN A 7 15.30 31.22 1.38
CA ASN A 7 14.03 30.95 2.04
C ASN A 7 12.91 30.58 1.04
N THR A 8 12.84 31.26 -0.10
CA THR A 8 11.87 30.99 -1.16
C THR A 8 12.11 29.58 -1.76
N LEU A 9 13.37 29.23 -2.05
CA LEU A 9 13.72 27.89 -2.57
C LEU A 9 13.40 26.76 -1.58
N ARG A 10 13.62 26.99 -0.28
CA ARG A 10 13.29 26.01 0.77
C ARG A 10 11.78 25.83 0.93
N THR A 11 11.02 26.91 0.82
CA THR A 11 9.55 26.90 0.87
C THR A 11 8.97 26.15 -0.34
N ASN A 12 9.47 26.45 -1.55
CA ASN A 12 9.03 25.77 -2.77
C ASN A 12 9.31 24.27 -2.74
N LYS A 13 10.46 23.82 -2.21
CA LYS A 13 10.77 22.40 -2.03
C LYS A 13 9.83 21.72 -1.04
N LYS A 14 9.45 22.40 0.05
CA LYS A 14 8.47 21.85 1.01
C LYS A 14 7.08 21.73 0.40
N ILE A 15 6.61 22.74 -0.32
CA ILE A 15 5.32 22.71 -1.02
C ILE A 15 5.31 21.56 -2.03
N PHE A 16 6.36 21.44 -2.86
CA PHE A 16 6.48 20.35 -3.83
C PHE A 16 6.46 18.97 -3.14
N GLY A 17 7.21 18.80 -2.04
CA GLY A 17 7.20 17.55 -1.26
C GLY A 17 5.82 17.22 -0.68
N THR A 18 5.08 18.23 -0.20
CA THR A 18 3.70 18.06 0.29
C THR A 18 2.76 17.63 -0.84
N LEU A 19 2.82 18.28 -2.00
CA LEU A 19 2.03 17.90 -3.17
C LEU A 19 2.35 16.46 -3.64
N CYS A 20 3.62 16.09 -3.62
CA CYS A 20 4.03 14.72 -3.91
C CYS A 20 3.47 13.72 -2.88
N GLY A 21 3.46 14.05 -1.59
CA GLY A 21 2.91 13.17 -0.55
C GLY A 21 1.39 12.94 -0.71
N ILE A 22 0.65 14.01 -0.93
CA ILE A 22 -0.79 13.94 -1.24
C ILE A 22 -1.02 13.15 -2.52
N GLY A 23 -0.31 13.49 -3.60
CA GLY A 23 -0.45 12.82 -4.89
C GLY A 23 -0.13 11.32 -4.81
N ALA A 24 0.92 10.93 -4.08
CA ALA A 24 1.27 9.52 -3.86
C ALA A 24 0.12 8.76 -3.18
N ALA A 25 -0.43 9.33 -2.09
CA ALA A 25 -1.53 8.70 -1.36
C ALA A 25 -2.80 8.57 -2.21
N VAL A 26 -3.15 9.61 -2.97
CA VAL A 26 -4.27 9.55 -3.92
C VAL A 26 -4.03 8.50 -5.00
N CYS A 27 -2.82 8.44 -5.57
CA CYS A 27 -2.48 7.42 -6.57
C CYS A 27 -2.59 6.00 -6.00
N TYR A 28 -2.09 5.74 -4.78
CA TYR A 28 -2.27 4.44 -4.12
C TYR A 28 -3.74 4.14 -3.84
N GLY A 29 -4.52 5.14 -3.46
CA GLY A 29 -5.97 5.02 -3.22
C GLY A 29 -6.78 4.65 -4.46
N THR A 30 -6.20 4.66 -5.67
CA THR A 30 -6.87 4.18 -6.89
C THR A 30 -6.80 2.67 -7.09
N ASN A 31 -6.13 1.92 -6.21
CA ASN A 31 -6.08 0.45 -6.29
C ASN A 31 -7.45 -0.25 -6.43
N PRO A 32 -8.53 0.21 -5.76
CA PRO A 32 -9.87 -0.35 -5.90
C PRO A 32 -10.42 -0.37 -7.33
N LEU A 33 -9.93 0.48 -8.23
CA LEU A 33 -10.37 0.47 -9.64
C LEU A 33 -10.18 -0.90 -10.29
N GLY A 34 -9.23 -1.72 -9.81
CA GLY A 34 -9.06 -3.10 -10.27
C GLY A 34 -10.27 -3.99 -10.06
N ALA A 35 -11.14 -3.67 -9.09
CA ALA A 35 -12.37 -4.41 -8.86
C ALA A 35 -13.41 -4.23 -9.98
N GLN A 36 -13.32 -3.15 -10.77
CA GLN A 36 -14.19 -2.95 -11.93
C GLN A 36 -14.05 -4.10 -12.94
N LEU A 37 -12.86 -4.66 -13.06
CA LEU A 37 -12.57 -5.74 -13.99
C LEU A 37 -13.25 -7.07 -13.61
N TYR A 38 -13.76 -7.19 -12.37
CA TYR A 38 -14.49 -8.37 -11.94
C TYR A 38 -15.89 -8.45 -12.56
N SER A 39 -16.52 -7.32 -12.87
CA SER A 39 -17.79 -7.27 -13.60
C SER A 39 -17.66 -7.82 -15.03
N GLU A 40 -16.44 -7.80 -15.58
CA GLU A 40 -16.11 -8.36 -16.89
C GLU A 40 -15.64 -9.83 -16.81
N GLY A 41 -15.80 -10.48 -15.65
CA GLY A 41 -15.45 -11.88 -15.44
C GLY A 41 -13.98 -12.15 -15.10
N MET A 42 -13.14 -11.13 -15.02
CA MET A 42 -11.72 -11.32 -14.70
C MET A 42 -11.52 -11.79 -13.25
N GLN A 43 -10.63 -12.74 -13.06
CA GLN A 43 -10.21 -13.20 -11.74
C GLN A 43 -9.09 -12.30 -11.16
N PRO A 44 -9.01 -12.16 -9.80
CA PRO A 44 -8.00 -11.35 -9.14
C PRO A 44 -6.57 -11.62 -9.61
N ALA A 45 -6.20 -12.89 -9.77
CA ALA A 45 -4.88 -13.28 -10.22
C ALA A 45 -4.56 -12.79 -11.65
N SER A 46 -5.53 -12.83 -12.57
CA SER A 46 -5.36 -12.32 -13.94
C SER A 46 -5.19 -10.79 -13.96
N VAL A 47 -5.99 -10.06 -13.19
CA VAL A 47 -5.86 -8.60 -13.06
C VAL A 47 -4.49 -8.22 -12.52
N LEU A 48 -4.03 -8.89 -11.45
CA LEU A 48 -2.74 -8.63 -10.83
C LEU A 48 -1.57 -9.04 -11.73
N PHE A 49 -1.71 -10.12 -12.50
CA PHE A 49 -0.69 -10.50 -13.49
C PHE A 49 -0.46 -9.38 -14.50
N TRP A 50 -1.52 -8.88 -15.14
CA TRP A 50 -1.40 -7.80 -16.12
C TRP A 50 -0.88 -6.51 -15.49
N ARG A 51 -1.38 -6.14 -14.32
CA ARG A 51 -0.92 -4.98 -13.56
C ARG A 51 0.58 -5.04 -13.27
N PHE A 52 1.05 -6.12 -12.65
CA PHE A 52 2.46 -6.25 -12.25
C PHE A 52 3.36 -6.54 -13.45
N GLY A 53 2.88 -7.28 -14.45
CA GLY A 53 3.60 -7.54 -15.68
C GLY A 53 3.87 -6.26 -16.48
N LEU A 54 2.86 -5.40 -16.67
CA LEU A 54 3.04 -4.11 -17.33
C LEU A 54 3.96 -3.19 -16.51
N ALA A 55 3.76 -3.11 -15.19
CA ALA A 55 4.64 -2.32 -14.31
C ALA A 55 6.09 -2.82 -14.36
N PHE A 56 6.31 -4.13 -14.39
CA PHE A 56 7.63 -4.75 -14.55
C PHE A 56 8.29 -4.33 -15.86
N ILE A 57 7.57 -4.38 -16.99
CA ILE A 57 8.10 -3.97 -18.30
C ILE A 57 8.54 -2.49 -18.27
N ILE A 58 7.72 -1.62 -17.69
CA ILE A 58 8.05 -0.19 -17.60
C ILE A 58 9.29 0.04 -16.72
N ILE A 59 9.37 -0.61 -15.56
CA ILE A 59 10.54 -0.50 -14.68
C ILE A 59 11.79 -1.09 -15.34
N ALA A 60 11.67 -2.21 -16.08
CA ALA A 60 12.76 -2.77 -16.86
C ALA A 60 13.33 -1.77 -17.87
N ILE A 61 12.45 -1.09 -18.61
CA ILE A 61 12.83 -0.04 -19.56
C ILE A 61 13.55 1.11 -18.84
N VAL A 62 13.00 1.60 -17.71
CA VAL A 62 13.63 2.66 -16.91
C VAL A 62 15.04 2.24 -16.43
N MET A 63 15.19 1.00 -15.95
CA MET A 63 16.50 0.49 -15.51
C MET A 63 17.49 0.38 -16.65
N MET A 64 17.05 -0.03 -17.86
CA MET A 64 17.89 -0.05 -19.05
C MET A 64 18.44 1.35 -19.38
N PHE A 65 17.58 2.38 -19.41
CA PHE A 65 18.01 3.77 -19.62
C PHE A 65 18.96 4.28 -18.52
N ARG A 66 18.75 3.86 -17.27
CA ARG A 66 19.62 4.21 -16.15
C ARG A 66 20.91 3.39 -16.09
N LYS A 67 21.07 2.39 -16.97
CA LYS A 67 22.20 1.46 -17.00
C LYS A 67 22.46 0.80 -15.63
N GLU A 68 21.39 0.53 -14.87
CA GLU A 68 21.51 -0.13 -13.57
C GLU A 68 21.82 -1.61 -13.73
N SER A 69 22.79 -2.10 -12.96
CA SER A 69 23.19 -3.52 -12.99
C SER A 69 22.10 -4.41 -12.37
N LEU A 70 21.70 -5.46 -13.11
CA LEU A 70 20.77 -6.48 -12.63
C LEU A 70 21.44 -7.54 -11.75
N ARG A 71 22.77 -7.49 -11.57
CA ARG A 71 23.49 -8.51 -10.78
C ARG A 71 23.06 -8.43 -9.31
N ILE A 72 22.74 -9.59 -8.73
CA ILE A 72 22.41 -9.76 -7.31
C ILE A 72 23.26 -10.88 -6.73
N ASN A 73 23.59 -10.76 -5.45
CA ASN A 73 24.27 -11.81 -4.71
C ASN A 73 23.26 -12.79 -4.07
N ARG A 74 23.74 -13.93 -3.53
CA ARG A 74 22.87 -14.96 -2.93
C ARG A 74 22.00 -14.41 -1.78
N ARG A 75 22.54 -13.55 -0.92
CA ARG A 75 21.80 -12.92 0.19
C ARG A 75 20.69 -12.02 -0.33
N GLU A 76 21.00 -11.21 -1.33
CA GLU A 76 20.01 -10.33 -2.00
C GLU A 76 18.92 -11.16 -2.67
N PHE A 77 19.28 -12.25 -3.35
CA PHE A 77 18.32 -13.16 -3.97
C PHE A 77 17.29 -13.69 -2.96
N TYR A 78 17.72 -14.25 -1.83
CA TYR A 78 16.80 -14.76 -0.81
C TYR A 78 15.94 -13.65 -0.20
N ALA A 79 16.51 -12.47 0.06
CA ALA A 79 15.77 -11.34 0.58
C ALA A 79 14.70 -10.84 -0.41
N LEU A 80 15.06 -10.70 -1.69
CA LEU A 80 14.14 -10.28 -2.75
C LEU A 80 13.04 -11.31 -3.02
N THR A 81 13.38 -12.62 -2.96
CA THR A 81 12.38 -13.70 -3.05
C THR A 81 11.38 -13.60 -1.89
N GLY A 82 11.86 -13.45 -0.66
CA GLY A 82 10.99 -13.27 0.50
C GLY A 82 10.09 -12.03 0.37
N LEU A 83 10.65 -10.89 -0.05
CA LEU A 83 9.90 -9.67 -0.30
C LEU A 83 8.86 -9.86 -1.41
N GLY A 84 9.23 -10.50 -2.51
CA GLY A 84 8.32 -10.77 -3.63
C GLY A 84 7.15 -11.66 -3.24
N LEU A 85 7.40 -12.73 -2.49
CA LEU A 85 6.35 -13.65 -2.02
C LEU A 85 5.42 -12.98 -1.00
N LEU A 86 5.95 -12.19 -0.07
CA LEU A 86 5.14 -11.43 0.89
C LEU A 86 4.24 -10.41 0.19
N PHE A 87 4.76 -9.69 -0.78
CA PHE A 87 3.98 -8.70 -1.54
C PHE A 87 2.95 -9.37 -2.47
N LEU A 88 3.31 -10.51 -3.08
CA LEU A 88 2.39 -11.37 -3.83
C LEU A 88 1.20 -11.81 -2.95
N ALA A 89 1.49 -12.39 -1.78
CA ALA A 89 0.45 -12.84 -0.86
C ALA A 89 -0.46 -11.68 -0.41
N SER A 90 0.15 -10.53 -0.06
CA SER A 90 -0.60 -9.33 0.33
C SER A 90 -1.53 -8.84 -0.78
N SER A 91 -1.00 -8.63 -1.98
CA SER A 91 -1.78 -8.09 -3.09
C SER A 91 -2.89 -9.05 -3.54
N LEU A 92 -2.60 -10.35 -3.60
CA LEU A 92 -3.58 -11.36 -4.02
C LEU A 92 -4.73 -11.47 -3.01
N THR A 93 -4.44 -11.56 -1.71
CA THR A 93 -5.49 -11.67 -0.68
C THR A 93 -6.33 -10.40 -0.58
N LEU A 94 -5.74 -9.21 -0.79
CA LEU A 94 -6.49 -7.96 -0.89
C LEU A 94 -7.46 -7.99 -2.08
N TYR A 95 -6.99 -8.36 -3.27
CA TYR A 95 -7.82 -8.39 -4.46
C TYR A 95 -8.90 -9.48 -4.41
N MET A 96 -8.62 -10.61 -3.75
CA MET A 96 -9.65 -11.61 -3.45
C MET A 96 -10.73 -11.06 -2.51
N SER A 97 -10.37 -10.24 -1.53
CA SER A 97 -11.34 -9.62 -0.62
C SER A 97 -12.27 -8.63 -1.32
N PHE A 98 -11.81 -7.91 -2.35
CA PHE A 98 -12.63 -7.00 -3.17
C PHE A 98 -13.79 -7.71 -3.89
N LYS A 99 -13.73 -9.05 -4.07
CA LYS A 99 -14.86 -9.84 -4.57
C LYS A 99 -15.90 -10.17 -3.51
N LEU A 100 -15.55 -10.06 -2.23
CA LEU A 100 -16.35 -10.54 -1.12
C LEU A 100 -16.92 -9.41 -0.26
N MET A 101 -16.43 -8.18 -0.41
CA MET A 101 -16.84 -7.04 0.39
C MET A 101 -16.56 -5.72 -0.33
N ALA A 102 -17.17 -4.63 0.16
CA ALA A 102 -16.98 -3.28 -0.34
C ALA A 102 -15.50 -2.90 -0.41
N VAL A 103 -15.06 -2.36 -1.55
CA VAL A 103 -13.64 -2.07 -1.80
C VAL A 103 -13.10 -0.96 -0.90
N GLY A 104 -13.93 0.04 -0.58
CA GLY A 104 -13.58 1.11 0.35
C GLY A 104 -13.35 0.59 1.76
N VAL A 105 -14.20 -0.34 2.23
CA VAL A 105 -14.06 -1.00 3.54
C VAL A 105 -12.80 -1.86 3.58
N ALA A 106 -12.57 -2.68 2.56
CA ALA A 106 -11.38 -3.54 2.47
C ALA A 106 -10.10 -2.69 2.51
N SER A 107 -10.04 -1.60 1.73
CA SER A 107 -8.88 -0.69 1.70
C SER A 107 -8.65 -0.01 3.05
N THR A 108 -9.73 0.33 3.77
CA THR A 108 -9.62 0.91 5.13
C THR A 108 -9.06 -0.09 6.12
N ILE A 109 -9.53 -1.35 6.11
CA ILE A 109 -9.02 -2.41 6.99
C ILE A 109 -7.56 -2.72 6.65
N LEU A 110 -7.17 -2.73 5.38
CA LEU A 110 -5.77 -2.91 4.98
C LEU A 110 -4.87 -1.87 5.69
N PHE A 111 -5.34 -0.64 5.85
CA PHE A 111 -4.57 0.46 6.46
C PHE A 111 -4.28 0.25 7.96
N VAL A 112 -4.65 -0.89 8.54
CA VAL A 112 -4.21 -1.35 9.86
C VAL A 112 -2.74 -1.84 9.85
N TYR A 113 -2.14 -2.08 8.67
CA TYR A 113 -0.77 -2.61 8.56
C TYR A 113 0.30 -1.83 9.35
N PRO A 114 0.27 -0.49 9.52
CA PRO A 114 1.27 0.21 10.33
C PRO A 114 1.17 -0.15 11.81
N VAL A 115 -0.05 -0.39 12.28
CA VAL A 115 -0.31 -0.82 13.67
C VAL A 115 0.19 -2.25 13.87
N LEU A 116 -0.07 -3.14 12.91
CA LEU A 116 0.48 -4.51 12.92
C LEU A 116 2.02 -4.50 12.89
N THR A 117 2.60 -3.63 12.07
CA THR A 117 4.07 -3.44 12.02
C THR A 117 4.60 -3.06 13.40
N ALA A 118 3.99 -2.08 14.08
CA ALA A 118 4.39 -1.66 15.42
C ALA A 118 4.22 -2.77 16.47
N GLY A 119 3.15 -3.56 16.38
CA GLY A 119 2.91 -4.71 17.24
C GLY A 119 3.97 -5.82 17.05
N ILE A 120 4.28 -6.18 15.81
CA ILE A 120 5.32 -7.17 15.48
C ILE A 120 6.69 -6.69 15.97
N MET A 121 7.02 -5.41 15.77
CA MET A 121 8.28 -4.84 16.23
C MET A 121 8.40 -4.89 17.77
N ALA A 122 7.31 -4.69 18.47
CA ALA A 122 7.30 -4.80 19.95
C ALA A 122 7.47 -6.26 20.42
N LEU A 123 6.74 -7.21 19.79
CA LEU A 123 6.73 -8.62 20.21
C LEU A 123 8.04 -9.35 19.88
N PHE A 124 8.51 -9.24 18.63
CA PHE A 124 9.65 -10.02 18.12
C PHE A 124 10.98 -9.30 18.26
N PHE A 125 10.98 -7.97 18.25
CA PHE A 125 12.23 -7.19 18.31
C PHE A 125 12.40 -6.46 19.64
N LYS A 126 11.54 -6.80 20.64
CA LYS A 126 11.60 -6.25 22.00
C LYS A 126 11.58 -4.71 22.04
N GLU A 127 10.95 -4.08 21.05
CA GLU A 127 10.69 -2.65 21.14
C GLU A 127 9.69 -2.38 22.27
N ARG A 128 9.97 -1.37 23.09
CA ARG A 128 9.09 -1.03 24.23
C ARG A 128 7.69 -0.68 23.75
N LEU A 129 6.69 -1.42 24.21
CA LEU A 129 5.28 -1.06 24.06
C LEU A 129 5.04 0.23 24.83
N THR A 130 4.72 1.28 24.13
CA THR A 130 4.32 2.54 24.74
C THR A 130 2.80 2.63 24.78
N PHE A 131 2.28 3.49 25.64
CA PHE A 131 0.85 3.77 25.71
C PHE A 131 0.25 4.09 24.34
N SER A 132 0.94 4.91 23.54
CA SER A 132 0.52 5.23 22.15
C SER A 132 0.39 3.99 21.26
N THR A 133 1.28 3.00 21.40
CA THR A 133 1.20 1.75 20.62
C THR A 133 -0.02 0.93 21.04
N ILE A 134 -0.25 0.77 22.35
CA ILE A 134 -1.40 0.03 22.89
C ILE A 134 -2.71 0.71 22.46
N LEU A 135 -2.79 2.03 22.63
CA LEU A 135 -3.95 2.82 22.22
C LEU A 135 -4.25 2.65 20.73
N SER A 136 -3.23 2.69 19.88
CA SER A 136 -3.41 2.50 18.43
C SER A 136 -3.90 1.09 18.09
N ILE A 137 -3.41 0.05 18.78
CA ILE A 137 -3.90 -1.33 18.58
C ILE A 137 -5.38 -1.42 18.94
N VAL A 138 -5.78 -0.87 20.10
CA VAL A 138 -7.17 -0.87 20.55
C VAL A 138 -8.08 -0.10 19.60
N LEU A 139 -7.68 1.11 19.19
CA LEU A 139 -8.46 1.92 18.24
C LEU A 139 -8.64 1.22 16.89
N SER A 140 -7.58 0.60 16.35
CA SER A 140 -7.68 -0.16 15.11
C SER A 140 -8.60 -1.36 15.24
N PHE A 141 -8.51 -2.09 16.35
CA PHE A 141 -9.36 -3.27 16.59
C PHE A 141 -10.84 -2.88 16.70
N VAL A 142 -11.15 -1.83 17.47
CA VAL A 142 -12.51 -1.29 17.59
C VAL A 142 -13.00 -0.77 16.24
N GLY A 143 -12.16 -0.08 15.47
CA GLY A 143 -12.48 0.40 14.14
C GLY A 143 -12.87 -0.74 13.20
N VAL A 144 -12.08 -1.82 13.15
CA VAL A 144 -12.39 -3.02 12.34
C VAL A 144 -13.69 -3.69 12.80
N LEU A 145 -13.94 -3.79 14.10
CA LEU A 145 -15.21 -4.35 14.64
C LEU A 145 -16.43 -3.51 14.22
N LEU A 146 -16.31 -2.18 14.25
CA LEU A 146 -17.38 -1.29 13.79
C LEU A 146 -17.66 -1.43 12.31
N LEU A 147 -16.62 -1.65 11.51
CA LEU A 147 -16.76 -1.91 10.06
C LEU A 147 -17.42 -3.28 9.80
N TYR A 148 -17.16 -4.28 10.64
CA TYR A 148 -17.74 -5.61 10.48
C TYR A 148 -19.27 -5.63 10.68
N TRP A 149 -19.79 -4.83 11.58
CA TRP A 149 -21.20 -4.79 11.93
C TRP A 149 -21.95 -3.70 11.14
N SER A 150 -22.66 -4.10 10.06
CA SER A 150 -23.56 -3.18 9.35
C SER A 150 -24.89 -2.99 10.09
N PRO A 151 -25.47 -1.75 10.07
CA PRO A 151 -26.77 -1.46 10.70
C PRO A 151 -27.94 -2.26 10.10
N ASP A 152 -27.85 -2.59 8.83
CA ASP A 152 -28.92 -3.24 8.05
C ASP A 152 -28.96 -4.77 8.24
N GLY A 153 -28.26 -5.31 9.24
CA GLY A 153 -28.16 -6.75 9.48
C GLY A 153 -27.31 -7.49 8.45
N THR A 154 -26.85 -6.84 7.40
CA THR A 154 -25.89 -7.41 6.44
C THR A 154 -24.51 -7.42 7.07
N ARG A 155 -24.02 -8.59 7.47
CA ARG A 155 -22.65 -8.73 7.96
C ARG A 155 -21.69 -8.69 6.77
N LEU A 156 -20.59 -7.96 6.91
CA LEU A 156 -19.49 -8.10 5.98
C LEU A 156 -19.03 -9.56 5.93
N SER A 157 -18.57 -9.99 4.77
CA SER A 157 -18.02 -11.33 4.62
C SER A 157 -16.87 -11.57 5.60
N ALA A 158 -17.05 -12.49 6.55
CA ALA A 158 -15.98 -12.87 7.47
C ALA A 158 -14.73 -13.35 6.71
N THR A 159 -14.91 -14.07 5.62
CA THR A 159 -13.83 -14.50 4.73
C THR A 159 -13.12 -13.28 4.11
N GLY A 160 -13.89 -12.28 3.67
CA GLY A 160 -13.33 -11.03 3.12
C GLY A 160 -12.46 -10.31 4.15
N ILE A 161 -12.91 -10.18 5.39
CA ILE A 161 -12.13 -9.56 6.48
C ILE A 161 -10.86 -10.35 6.78
N VAL A 162 -10.95 -11.68 6.90
CA VAL A 162 -9.78 -12.54 7.13
C VAL A 162 -8.75 -12.35 6.01
N LEU A 163 -9.17 -12.30 4.75
CA LEU A 163 -8.28 -12.06 3.60
C LEU A 163 -7.59 -10.70 3.68
N VAL A 164 -8.31 -9.63 4.05
CA VAL A 164 -7.70 -8.30 4.22
C VAL A 164 -6.73 -8.28 5.40
N LEU A 165 -7.06 -8.93 6.51
CA LEU A 165 -6.14 -9.01 7.66
C LEU A 165 -4.87 -9.80 7.33
N ILE A 166 -4.98 -10.88 6.55
CA ILE A 166 -3.81 -11.60 6.01
C ILE A 166 -3.00 -10.66 5.09
N SER A 167 -3.67 -9.89 4.23
CA SER A 167 -3.02 -8.91 3.38
C SER A 167 -2.27 -7.86 4.21
N ALA A 168 -2.91 -7.27 5.22
CA ALA A 168 -2.31 -6.28 6.11
C ALA A 168 -1.11 -6.86 6.89
N LEU A 169 -1.23 -8.11 7.36
CA LEU A 169 -0.16 -8.80 8.09
C LEU A 169 1.05 -9.08 7.18
N THR A 170 0.83 -9.65 6.00
CA THR A 170 1.90 -9.95 5.05
C THR A 170 2.57 -8.67 4.56
N TYR A 171 1.81 -7.58 4.38
CA TYR A 171 2.38 -6.28 4.03
C TYR A 171 3.18 -5.66 5.18
N ALA A 172 2.72 -5.80 6.44
CA ALA A 172 3.47 -5.38 7.62
C ALA A 172 4.82 -6.12 7.72
N VAL A 173 4.81 -7.43 7.52
CA VAL A 173 6.04 -8.25 7.49
C VAL A 173 6.94 -7.85 6.31
N TYR A 174 6.38 -7.60 5.11
CA TYR A 174 7.11 -7.07 3.96
C TYR A 174 7.88 -5.80 4.31
N ILE A 175 7.22 -4.83 4.96
CA ILE A 175 7.86 -3.56 5.39
C ILE A 175 8.98 -3.82 6.39
N ILE A 176 8.77 -4.70 7.36
CA ILE A 176 9.78 -5.05 8.37
C ILE A 176 11.00 -5.69 7.70
N VAL A 177 10.78 -6.69 6.83
CA VAL A 177 11.87 -7.37 6.11
C VAL A 177 12.62 -6.38 5.22
N MET A 178 11.92 -5.52 4.49
CA MET A 178 12.54 -4.51 3.63
C MET A 178 13.46 -3.57 4.41
N ASN A 179 13.01 -3.07 5.58
CA ASN A 179 13.80 -2.19 6.43
C ASN A 179 14.99 -2.91 7.09
N ARG A 180 14.83 -4.19 7.43
CA ARG A 180 15.86 -4.98 8.12
C ARG A 180 16.91 -5.60 7.19
N ALA A 181 16.54 -5.90 5.96
CA ALA A 181 17.43 -6.53 4.98
C ALA A 181 18.63 -5.65 4.61
N LYS A 182 18.53 -4.31 4.82
CA LYS A 182 19.58 -3.32 4.50
C LYS A 182 20.18 -3.59 3.10
N LEU A 183 19.31 -3.70 2.10
CA LEU A 183 19.71 -3.94 0.73
C LEU A 183 20.38 -2.69 0.16
N ASN A 184 21.66 -2.79 -0.21
CA ASN A 184 22.41 -1.69 -0.84
C ASN A 184 22.11 -1.61 -2.34
N MET A 185 20.83 -1.38 -2.67
CA MET A 185 20.38 -1.26 -4.06
C MET A 185 19.30 -0.19 -4.20
N SER A 186 19.10 0.28 -5.43
CA SER A 186 18.09 1.29 -5.70
C SER A 186 16.69 0.75 -5.47
N SER A 187 15.73 1.65 -5.13
CA SER A 187 14.32 1.28 -5.01
C SER A 187 13.77 0.71 -6.32
N PHE A 188 14.25 1.17 -7.48
CA PHE A 188 13.87 0.63 -8.79
C PHE A 188 14.28 -0.83 -8.94
N LYS A 189 15.50 -1.18 -8.52
CA LYS A 189 16.00 -2.57 -8.59
C LYS A 189 15.23 -3.49 -7.65
N ILE A 190 14.94 -3.05 -6.43
CA ILE A 190 14.09 -3.83 -5.50
C ILE A 190 12.71 -4.09 -6.11
N ASN A 191 12.04 -3.02 -6.60
CA ASN A 191 10.72 -3.16 -7.22
C ASN A 191 10.74 -4.02 -8.47
N PHE A 192 11.79 -3.93 -9.30
CA PHE A 192 11.96 -4.80 -10.47
C PHE A 192 11.84 -6.28 -10.10
N TYR A 193 12.60 -6.72 -9.08
CA TYR A 193 12.53 -8.11 -8.63
C TYR A 193 11.22 -8.47 -7.95
N VAL A 194 10.68 -7.60 -7.10
CA VAL A 194 9.38 -7.82 -6.44
C VAL A 194 8.28 -7.99 -7.49
N LEU A 195 8.26 -7.15 -8.54
CA LEU A 195 7.26 -7.22 -9.61
C LEU A 195 7.38 -8.50 -10.45
N ILE A 196 8.60 -9.03 -10.69
CA ILE A 196 8.78 -10.33 -11.33
C ILE A 196 8.09 -11.42 -10.51
N TYR A 197 8.38 -11.50 -9.20
CA TYR A 197 7.75 -12.51 -8.34
C TYR A 197 6.23 -12.36 -8.30
N CYS A 198 5.73 -11.12 -8.24
CA CYS A 198 4.30 -10.85 -8.28
C CYS A 198 3.66 -11.27 -9.62
N ALA A 199 4.29 -10.94 -10.74
CA ALA A 199 3.79 -11.32 -12.06
C ALA A 199 3.78 -12.85 -12.23
N LEU A 200 4.91 -13.52 -11.95
CA LEU A 200 5.01 -14.97 -12.09
C LEU A 200 4.09 -15.71 -11.10
N GLY A 201 4.02 -15.26 -9.84
CA GLY A 201 3.16 -15.86 -8.85
C GLY A 201 1.68 -15.72 -9.19
N ASN A 202 1.24 -14.54 -9.66
CA ASN A 202 -0.14 -14.35 -10.12
C ASN A 202 -0.43 -15.10 -11.42
N LEU A 203 0.55 -15.27 -12.32
CA LEU A 203 0.41 -16.13 -13.50
C LEU A 203 0.14 -17.58 -13.09
N ALA A 204 0.94 -18.12 -12.17
CA ALA A 204 0.74 -19.47 -11.65
C ALA A 204 -0.63 -19.63 -10.99
N MET A 205 -1.05 -18.65 -10.17
CA MET A 205 -2.38 -18.65 -9.55
C MET A 205 -3.51 -18.54 -10.58
N ALA A 206 -3.34 -17.77 -11.66
CA ALA A 206 -4.32 -17.69 -12.72
C ALA A 206 -4.53 -19.04 -13.41
N PHE A 207 -3.45 -19.79 -13.69
CA PHE A 207 -3.55 -21.14 -14.24
C PHE A 207 -4.23 -22.11 -13.29
N CYS A 208 -3.97 -22.03 -11.99
CA CYS A 208 -4.67 -22.84 -10.97
C CYS A 208 -6.17 -22.47 -10.86
N SER A 209 -6.56 -21.28 -11.27
CA SER A 209 -7.94 -20.76 -11.16
C SER A 209 -8.73 -20.82 -12.46
N GLY A 210 -8.33 -21.63 -13.42
CA GLY A 210 -9.05 -21.82 -14.69
C GLY A 210 -8.41 -21.14 -15.92
N GLY A 211 -7.20 -20.62 -15.78
CA GLY A 211 -6.43 -20.03 -16.87
C GLY A 211 -6.29 -18.51 -16.78
N LEU A 212 -5.33 -17.97 -17.54
CA LEU A 212 -5.09 -16.55 -17.61
C LEU A 212 -6.16 -15.88 -18.48
N GLN A 213 -6.89 -14.96 -17.87
CA GLN A 213 -7.88 -14.14 -18.57
C GLN A 213 -7.23 -12.88 -19.12
N VAL A 214 -7.58 -12.52 -20.34
CA VAL A 214 -7.07 -11.32 -21.04
C VAL A 214 -8.16 -10.25 -21.00
N PRO A 215 -7.82 -8.97 -20.76
CA PRO A 215 -8.78 -7.87 -20.88
C PRO A 215 -9.45 -7.87 -22.27
N GLN A 216 -10.80 -7.85 -22.30
CA GLN A 216 -11.56 -8.07 -23.53
C GLN A 216 -11.80 -6.81 -24.34
N ASN A 217 -11.72 -5.63 -23.73
CA ASN A 217 -12.05 -4.36 -24.34
C ASN A 217 -11.04 -3.27 -24.01
N ALA A 218 -11.12 -2.13 -24.70
CA ALA A 218 -10.22 -1.00 -24.50
C ALA A 218 -10.29 -0.42 -23.08
N THR A 219 -11.48 -0.42 -22.46
CA THR A 219 -11.67 0.09 -21.09
C THR A 219 -10.93 -0.77 -20.08
N SER A 220 -10.99 -2.11 -20.22
CA SER A 220 -10.26 -3.04 -19.36
C SER A 220 -8.74 -2.86 -19.50
N TRP A 221 -8.24 -2.69 -20.71
CA TRP A 221 -6.82 -2.41 -20.97
C TRP A 221 -6.40 -1.07 -20.37
N LEU A 222 -7.25 -0.03 -20.49
CA LEU A 222 -7.00 1.26 -19.86
C LEU A 222 -6.93 1.13 -18.33
N CYS A 223 -7.88 0.40 -17.72
CA CYS A 223 -7.91 0.18 -16.28
C CYS A 223 -6.65 -0.56 -15.80
N VAL A 224 -6.25 -1.65 -16.44
CA VAL A 224 -5.03 -2.40 -16.09
C VAL A 224 -3.79 -1.53 -16.25
N SER A 225 -3.70 -0.76 -17.35
CA SER A 225 -2.59 0.17 -17.61
C SER A 225 -2.53 1.27 -16.56
N TRP A 226 -3.68 1.82 -16.17
CA TRP A 226 -3.76 2.76 -15.05
C TRP A 226 -3.19 2.17 -13.77
N LEU A 227 -3.61 0.95 -13.41
CA LEU A 227 -3.13 0.26 -12.21
C LEU A 227 -1.63 -0.05 -12.25
N ALA A 228 -1.08 -0.29 -13.44
CA ALA A 228 0.35 -0.51 -13.61
C ALA A 228 1.18 0.78 -13.52
N VAL A 229 0.64 1.91 -13.99
CA VAL A 229 1.39 3.18 -14.04
C VAL A 229 1.15 4.00 -12.77
N VAL A 230 -0.10 4.23 -12.40
CA VAL A 230 -0.44 5.22 -11.37
C VAL A 230 -0.09 4.73 -9.96
N PRO A 231 -0.65 3.63 -9.42
CA PRO A 231 -0.30 3.18 -8.08
C PRO A 231 1.02 2.42 -7.98
N ALA A 232 1.51 1.80 -9.06
CA ALA A 232 2.74 1.02 -8.97
C ALA A 232 4.02 1.83 -9.24
N ILE A 233 3.96 2.86 -10.10
CA ILE A 233 5.14 3.63 -10.51
C ILE A 233 5.05 5.08 -10.04
N LEU A 234 4.01 5.80 -10.46
CA LEU A 234 3.87 7.23 -10.16
C LEU A 234 3.78 7.48 -8.65
N ALA A 235 2.96 6.72 -7.94
CA ALA A 235 2.85 6.82 -6.49
C ALA A 235 4.19 6.59 -5.79
N LEU A 236 4.96 5.58 -6.22
CA LEU A 236 6.28 5.29 -5.68
C LEU A 236 7.24 6.46 -5.86
N VAL A 237 7.32 7.02 -7.07
CA VAL A 237 8.19 8.16 -7.38
C VAL A 237 7.80 9.38 -6.53
N MET A 238 6.51 9.69 -6.46
CA MET A 238 6.01 10.81 -5.65
C MET A 238 6.26 10.59 -4.16
N MET A 239 6.11 9.37 -3.65
CA MET A 239 6.42 9.00 -2.25
C MET A 239 7.89 9.26 -1.91
N VAL A 240 8.82 8.88 -2.80
CA VAL A 240 10.25 9.12 -2.62
C VAL A 240 10.57 10.61 -2.56
N TYR A 241 9.97 11.43 -3.44
CA TYR A 241 10.13 12.87 -3.39
C TYR A 241 9.52 13.50 -2.14
N ALA A 242 8.34 13.04 -1.71
CA ALA A 242 7.73 13.49 -0.47
C ALA A 242 8.67 13.23 0.72
N ALA A 243 9.11 11.97 0.91
CA ALA A 243 10.02 11.60 1.98
C ALA A 243 11.33 12.43 1.97
N LYS A 244 11.85 12.71 0.78
CA LYS A 244 13.08 13.52 0.61
C LYS A 244 12.91 14.98 1.03
N TYR A 245 11.78 15.61 0.73
CA TYR A 245 11.62 17.05 0.91
C TYR A 245 10.90 17.44 2.21
N ILE A 246 9.99 16.60 2.71
CA ILE A 246 9.24 16.89 3.93
C ILE A 246 9.49 15.89 5.07
N GLY A 247 10.26 14.83 4.80
CA GLY A 247 10.60 13.78 5.78
C GLY A 247 9.56 12.66 5.86
N SER A 248 9.96 11.59 6.53
CA SER A 248 9.18 10.34 6.58
C SER A 248 7.83 10.49 7.28
N THR A 249 7.79 11.27 8.37
CA THR A 249 6.55 11.39 9.18
C THR A 249 5.43 12.18 8.51
N PRO A 250 5.66 13.40 7.97
CA PRO A 250 4.62 14.08 7.22
C PRO A 250 4.13 13.23 6.03
N THR A 251 5.04 12.52 5.36
CA THR A 251 4.71 11.61 4.26
C THR A 251 3.80 10.47 4.74
N ALA A 252 4.10 9.86 5.88
CA ALA A 252 3.27 8.79 6.46
C ALA A 252 1.88 9.27 6.89
N ILE A 253 1.77 10.50 7.43
CA ILE A 253 0.47 11.11 7.78
C ILE A 253 -0.36 11.34 6.52
N MET A 254 0.26 11.82 5.43
CA MET A 254 -0.43 11.99 4.14
C MET A 254 -0.89 10.65 3.55
N GLY A 255 -0.21 9.54 3.87
CA GLY A 255 -0.65 8.19 3.52
C GLY A 255 -2.08 7.87 3.99
N ALA A 256 -2.60 8.54 5.03
CA ALA A 256 -4.00 8.39 5.46
C ALA A 256 -5.03 8.85 4.40
N LEU A 257 -4.62 9.58 3.37
CA LEU A 257 -5.48 9.92 2.23
C LEU A 257 -5.69 8.73 1.28
N GLU A 258 -4.85 7.70 1.32
CA GLU A 258 -5.01 6.48 0.51
C GLU A 258 -6.37 5.79 0.76
N PRO A 259 -6.71 5.35 2.00
CA PRO A 259 -8.01 4.75 2.23
C PRO A 259 -9.17 5.73 2.08
N THR A 260 -8.95 7.04 2.31
CA THR A 260 -9.98 8.06 2.01
C THR A 260 -10.32 8.07 0.52
N THR A 261 -9.30 8.07 -0.34
CA THR A 261 -9.50 8.00 -1.80
C THR A 261 -10.18 6.69 -2.21
N ALA A 262 -9.79 5.57 -1.61
CA ALA A 262 -10.39 4.26 -1.87
C ALA A 262 -11.88 4.23 -1.49
N VAL A 263 -12.26 4.82 -0.35
CA VAL A 263 -13.66 4.95 0.09
C VAL A 263 -14.45 5.84 -0.88
N LEU A 264 -13.90 6.97 -1.30
CA LEU A 264 -14.56 7.85 -2.27
C LEU A 264 -14.79 7.12 -3.60
N ILE A 265 -13.82 6.34 -4.08
CA ILE A 265 -13.99 5.48 -5.27
C ILE A 265 -15.10 4.46 -5.03
N GLY A 266 -15.13 3.79 -3.88
CA GLY A 266 -16.19 2.87 -3.49
C GLY A 266 -17.58 3.49 -3.58
N ILE A 267 -17.74 4.69 -3.01
CA ILE A 267 -19.01 5.41 -3.02
C ILE A 267 -19.40 5.86 -4.43
N PHE A 268 -18.51 6.59 -5.13
CA PHE A 268 -18.86 7.26 -6.38
C PHE A 268 -18.85 6.34 -7.61
N LEU A 269 -17.94 5.34 -7.66
CA LEU A 269 -17.87 4.42 -8.80
C LEU A 269 -18.64 3.12 -8.59
N PHE A 270 -18.60 2.59 -7.36
CA PHE A 270 -19.21 1.28 -7.06
C PHE A 270 -20.54 1.40 -6.34
N GLY A 271 -21.02 2.62 -6.02
CA GLY A 271 -22.30 2.84 -5.33
C GLY A 271 -22.32 2.28 -3.90
N GLU A 272 -21.16 2.17 -3.24
CA GLU A 272 -21.08 1.65 -1.87
C GLU A 272 -21.79 2.60 -0.88
N PRO A 273 -22.62 2.07 0.05
CA PRO A 273 -23.33 2.92 1.01
C PRO A 273 -22.35 3.54 2.03
N PHE A 274 -22.46 4.84 2.25
CA PHE A 274 -21.71 5.54 3.29
C PHE A 274 -22.57 5.68 4.55
N THR A 275 -22.26 4.89 5.56
CA THR A 275 -22.96 4.89 6.84
C THR A 275 -22.20 5.63 7.93
N SER A 276 -22.90 6.14 8.96
CA SER A 276 -22.24 6.78 10.11
C SER A 276 -21.25 5.84 10.82
N ARG A 277 -21.53 4.54 10.87
CA ARG A 277 -20.62 3.55 11.45
C ARG A 277 -19.36 3.37 10.61
N LEU A 278 -19.49 3.35 9.28
CA LEU A 278 -18.34 3.34 8.36
C LEU A 278 -17.46 4.56 8.62
N ALA A 279 -18.05 5.76 8.72
CA ALA A 279 -17.33 6.99 9.02
C ALA A 279 -16.56 6.91 10.36
N VAL A 280 -17.21 6.43 11.43
CA VAL A 280 -16.56 6.28 12.75
C VAL A 280 -15.46 5.20 12.72
N GLY A 281 -15.70 4.05 12.08
CA GLY A 281 -14.69 2.99 11.95
C GLY A 281 -13.44 3.47 11.20
N ILE A 282 -13.63 4.17 10.09
CA ILE A 282 -12.56 4.82 9.31
C ILE A 282 -11.80 5.83 10.19
N ALA A 283 -12.51 6.72 10.90
CA ALA A 283 -11.90 7.73 11.75
C ALA A 283 -11.03 7.11 12.86
N LEU A 284 -11.48 6.02 13.48
CA LEU A 284 -10.72 5.31 14.51
C LEU A 284 -9.43 4.67 13.96
N ILE A 285 -9.50 4.04 12.77
CA ILE A 285 -8.32 3.46 12.12
C ILE A 285 -7.33 4.57 11.75
N PHE A 286 -7.80 5.69 11.22
CA PHE A 286 -6.94 6.84 10.90
C PHE A 286 -6.29 7.42 12.14
N ALA A 287 -7.04 7.62 13.23
CA ALA A 287 -6.49 8.09 14.48
C ALA A 287 -5.38 7.16 15.00
N ALA A 288 -5.59 5.85 14.93
CA ALA A 288 -4.60 4.85 15.32
C ALA A 288 -3.30 4.98 14.49
N VAL A 289 -3.41 5.12 13.17
CA VAL A 289 -2.26 5.25 12.26
C VAL A 289 -1.52 6.57 12.50
N ILE A 290 -2.25 7.68 12.66
CA ILE A 290 -1.64 8.98 12.96
C ILE A 290 -0.86 8.95 14.30
N ILE A 291 -1.43 8.33 15.33
CA ILE A 291 -0.74 8.17 16.64
C ILE A 291 0.58 7.41 16.49
N ILE A 292 0.59 6.31 15.71
CA ILE A 292 1.81 5.53 15.44
C ILE A 292 2.81 6.36 14.63
N ALA A 293 2.38 7.06 13.59
CA ALA A 293 3.25 7.88 12.75
C ALA A 293 3.93 9.01 13.55
N LEU A 294 3.17 9.72 14.38
CA LEU A 294 3.70 10.80 15.24
C LEU A 294 4.73 10.27 16.26
N LYS A 295 4.53 9.06 16.80
CA LYS A 295 5.49 8.41 17.68
C LYS A 295 6.80 8.09 17.01
N SER A 296 6.75 7.55 15.79
CA SER A 296 7.94 7.23 15.00
C SER A 296 8.85 8.44 14.84
N ASN A 297 8.25 9.62 14.59
CA ASN A 297 8.98 10.88 14.48
C ASN A 297 9.72 11.29 15.76
N LYS A 298 9.09 11.12 16.93
CA LYS A 298 9.75 11.45 18.21
C LYS A 298 11.01 10.60 18.45
N LYS A 299 10.98 9.32 18.06
CA LYS A 299 12.14 8.43 18.15
C LYS A 299 13.26 8.84 17.19
N GLU A 300 12.92 9.19 15.95
CA GLU A 300 13.90 9.61 14.94
C GLU A 300 14.59 10.92 15.32
N LYS A 301 13.83 11.90 15.83
CA LYS A 301 14.41 13.17 16.34
C LYS A 301 15.31 12.97 17.56
N ALA A 302 14.94 12.07 18.47
CA ALA A 302 15.74 11.75 19.66
C ALA A 302 17.04 11.01 19.34
N SER A 303 17.11 10.30 18.21
CA SER A 303 18.33 9.61 17.74
C SER A 303 19.28 10.53 16.97
N LEU A 304 18.80 11.69 16.48
CA LEU A 304 19.57 12.69 15.74
C LEU A 304 20.14 13.80 16.63
N ASN A 305 19.62 13.97 17.86
CA ASN A 305 20.13 14.87 18.90
C ASN A 305 20.41 14.04 20.15
N PRO A 306 21.63 13.44 20.26
CA PRO A 306 22.07 12.75 21.48
C PRO A 306 22.35 13.70 22.61
#